data_25917841d2df752bbc511cd460c70cf1
#
_entry.id   25917841d2df752bbc511cd460c70cf1
#
_cell.length_a   1.000
_cell.length_b   1.000
_cell.length_c   1.000
_cell.angle_alpha   90.00
_cell.angle_beta   90.00
_cell.angle_gamma   90.00
#
_symmetry.space_group_name_H-M   'P 1'
#
loop_
_entity.id
_entity.type
_entity.pdbx_description
1 polymer ?
#
loop_
_entity_poly.entity_id
_entity_poly.type
_entity_poly.pdbx_seq_one_letter_code
_entity_poly.pdbx_strand_id
1 'polypeptide(L)'
;TDTDMSDDFHRNEGPIPVRRHKRETWLPAQNAFQDACIAAGYPETYDHNNPDSSGVGPFPMNNPNGVRMSTSLTFLAGARHRLNLTIRGNVLVRRILFEGNRAIGVEAESGGDIFNIESDQIVLSAGAVASPHILMLSGVGSAQHLTSKGIEVVRDTPGVGQNLRDHPLVAIRAKTKEDFPLDPNAPRMQTLLRYTATGSKDRNDIQIFPSSFSTPLGGDPYAEEGIRLTCMLELAEGSGEITLATTDPSVQPDINCHYLERPRDRERLREAVHIGIGILKHPSFENIVESLIEPTEKDLESEDALD
;
A
#
# COMPACT_ATOMS: atom_id res chain seq x y z
N THR A 1 14.78 -13.87 2.56
CA THR A 1 15.45 -14.67 1.52
C THR A 1 15.11 -14.10 0.16
N ASP A 2 16.07 -13.59 -0.61
CA ASP A 2 15.88 -13.36 -2.04
C ASP A 2 16.16 -14.68 -2.78
N THR A 3 15.21 -15.12 -3.63
CA THR A 3 15.32 -16.41 -4.33
C THR A 3 16.03 -16.28 -5.68
N ASP A 4 16.19 -15.06 -6.16
CA ASP A 4 16.67 -14.76 -7.51
C ASP A 4 18.05 -14.08 -7.50
N MET A 5 18.41 -13.44 -6.40
CA MET A 5 19.62 -12.62 -6.26
C MET A 5 20.38 -12.94 -4.98
N SER A 6 21.71 -12.81 -5.05
CA SER A 6 22.60 -13.00 -3.91
C SER A 6 23.80 -12.08 -4.07
N ASP A 7 23.80 -10.95 -3.38
CA ASP A 7 24.84 -9.93 -3.38
C ASP A 7 24.87 -9.19 -2.01
N ASP A 8 25.52 -8.05 -1.92
CA ASP A 8 25.62 -7.26 -0.69
C ASP A 8 24.26 -6.75 -0.18
N PHE A 9 23.28 -6.60 -1.04
CA PHE A 9 21.91 -6.12 -0.72
C PHE A 9 20.91 -7.27 -0.57
N HIS A 10 21.21 -8.46 -1.11
CA HIS A 10 20.29 -9.59 -1.19
C HIS A 10 20.88 -10.80 -0.49
N ARG A 11 20.25 -11.18 0.62
CA ARG A 11 20.62 -12.38 1.35
C ARG A 11 19.71 -13.55 1.03
N ASN A 12 20.28 -14.75 1.02
CA ASN A 12 19.55 -16.01 0.87
C ASN A 12 19.05 -16.58 2.22
N GLU A 13 19.23 -15.83 3.31
CA GLU A 13 18.76 -16.17 4.64
C GLU A 13 17.65 -15.19 5.06
N GLY A 14 16.63 -15.70 5.71
CA GLY A 14 15.53 -14.91 6.24
C GLY A 14 14.18 -15.58 6.00
N PRO A 15 13.17 -15.23 6.82
CA PRO A 15 11.87 -15.90 6.78
C PRO A 15 10.98 -15.45 5.62
N ILE A 16 11.17 -14.25 5.08
CA ILE A 16 10.31 -13.71 4.00
C ILE A 16 11.00 -13.94 2.66
N PRO A 17 10.47 -14.82 1.79
CA PRO A 17 11.01 -15.00 0.45
C PRO A 17 10.60 -13.84 -0.46
N VAL A 18 11.54 -13.36 -1.26
CA VAL A 18 11.32 -12.40 -2.34
C VAL A 18 11.68 -13.09 -3.65
N ARG A 19 10.83 -12.92 -4.64
CA ARG A 19 11.05 -13.40 -5.99
C ARG A 19 10.60 -12.39 -7.02
N ARG A 20 11.07 -12.55 -8.25
CA ARG A 20 10.66 -11.79 -9.43
C ARG A 20 10.13 -12.75 -10.50
N HIS A 21 9.17 -12.27 -11.28
CA HIS A 21 8.78 -13.03 -12.48
C HIS A 21 9.87 -12.93 -13.54
N LYS A 22 10.27 -14.07 -14.08
CA LYS A 22 11.21 -14.11 -15.19
C LYS A 22 10.55 -13.54 -16.45
N ARG A 23 11.31 -12.81 -17.28
CA ARG A 23 10.78 -12.14 -18.47
C ARG A 23 10.03 -13.08 -19.42
N GLU A 24 10.48 -14.33 -19.54
CA GLU A 24 9.83 -15.34 -20.39
C GLU A 24 8.42 -15.72 -19.94
N THR A 25 8.09 -15.39 -18.69
CA THR A 25 6.76 -15.65 -18.09
C THR A 25 5.88 -14.41 -18.00
N TRP A 26 6.34 -13.28 -18.53
CA TRP A 26 5.56 -12.05 -18.48
C TRP A 26 4.40 -12.11 -19.48
N LEU A 27 3.26 -11.61 -19.01
CA LEU A 27 2.08 -11.49 -19.85
C LEU A 27 2.26 -10.36 -20.90
N PRO A 28 1.51 -10.40 -22.01
CA PRO A 28 1.68 -9.43 -23.10
C PRO A 28 1.62 -7.97 -22.65
N ALA A 29 0.68 -7.60 -21.77
CA ALA A 29 0.57 -6.25 -21.25
C ALA A 29 1.79 -5.82 -20.40
N GLN A 30 2.44 -6.75 -19.70
CA GLN A 30 3.65 -6.49 -18.92
C GLN A 30 4.86 -6.27 -19.81
N ASN A 31 5.00 -7.06 -20.89
CA ASN A 31 6.03 -6.84 -21.90
C ASN A 31 5.84 -5.52 -22.63
N ALA A 32 4.60 -5.22 -23.06
CA ALA A 32 4.27 -3.97 -23.73
C ALA A 32 4.59 -2.75 -22.86
N PHE A 33 4.33 -2.83 -21.55
CA PHE A 33 4.68 -1.79 -20.58
C PHE A 33 6.19 -1.57 -20.50
N GLN A 34 6.97 -2.64 -20.35
CA GLN A 34 8.43 -2.58 -20.32
C GLN A 34 8.98 -1.90 -21.59
N ASP A 35 8.54 -2.36 -22.76
CA ASP A 35 9.00 -1.85 -24.04
C ASP A 35 8.63 -0.37 -24.23
N ALA A 36 7.43 0.03 -23.84
CA ALA A 36 6.99 1.42 -23.89
C ALA A 36 7.80 2.33 -22.95
N CYS A 37 8.09 1.87 -21.73
CA CYS A 37 8.91 2.63 -20.79
C CYS A 37 10.35 2.81 -21.29
N ILE A 38 10.96 1.77 -21.87
CA ILE A 38 12.30 1.87 -22.46
C ILE A 38 12.30 2.84 -23.65
N ALA A 39 11.28 2.76 -24.52
CA ALA A 39 11.11 3.67 -25.64
C ALA A 39 10.91 5.13 -25.19
N ALA A 40 10.29 5.35 -24.04
CA ALA A 40 10.14 6.66 -23.42
C ALA A 40 11.43 7.17 -22.73
N GLY A 41 12.52 6.39 -22.76
CA GLY A 41 13.84 6.80 -22.24
C GLY A 41 14.12 6.38 -20.79
N TYR A 42 13.24 5.60 -20.16
CA TYR A 42 13.53 5.08 -18.84
C TYR A 42 14.51 3.91 -18.91
N PRO A 43 15.53 3.88 -18.02
CA PRO A 43 16.49 2.77 -18.02
C PRO A 43 15.83 1.46 -17.60
N GLU A 44 16.33 0.37 -18.15
CA GLU A 44 15.98 -0.96 -17.67
C GLU A 44 16.67 -1.24 -16.32
N THR A 45 15.94 -1.80 -15.35
CA THR A 45 16.49 -2.27 -14.09
C THR A 45 16.10 -3.72 -13.85
N TYR A 46 17.01 -4.50 -13.30
CA TYR A 46 16.74 -5.91 -12.96
C TYR A 46 16.30 -6.08 -11.51
N ASP A 47 16.44 -5.02 -10.71
CA ASP A 47 16.16 -5.08 -9.29
C ASP A 47 15.75 -3.74 -8.69
N HIS A 48 14.50 -3.65 -8.26
CA HIS A 48 13.97 -2.48 -7.55
C HIS A 48 14.35 -2.45 -6.07
N ASN A 49 14.92 -3.51 -5.52
CA ASN A 49 15.40 -3.54 -4.13
C ASN A 49 16.86 -3.04 -4.00
N ASN A 50 17.56 -2.88 -5.10
CA ASN A 50 18.86 -2.21 -5.09
C ASN A 50 18.66 -0.71 -4.79
N PRO A 51 19.38 -0.13 -3.82
CA PRO A 51 19.20 1.27 -3.42
C PRO A 51 19.50 2.27 -4.54
N ASP A 52 20.36 1.88 -5.51
CA ASP A 52 20.74 2.74 -6.63
C ASP A 52 19.87 2.57 -7.87
N SER A 53 18.91 1.64 -7.85
CA SER A 53 18.05 1.38 -8.99
C SER A 53 17.02 2.49 -9.25
N SER A 54 16.72 2.70 -10.52
CA SER A 54 15.63 3.53 -11.04
C SER A 54 15.27 3.00 -12.42
N GLY A 55 14.06 3.22 -12.90
CA GLY A 55 13.62 2.77 -14.21
C GLY A 55 12.60 1.64 -14.16
N VAL A 56 12.51 0.86 -15.25
CA VAL A 56 11.49 -0.18 -15.44
C VAL A 56 12.08 -1.58 -15.35
N GLY A 57 11.39 -2.48 -14.68
CA GLY A 57 11.84 -3.86 -14.50
C GLY A 57 10.88 -4.74 -13.70
N PRO A 58 11.33 -5.95 -13.32
CA PRO A 58 10.49 -6.90 -12.62
C PRO A 58 10.09 -6.43 -11.22
N PHE A 59 8.81 -6.61 -10.89
CA PHE A 59 8.26 -6.29 -9.56
C PHE A 59 8.74 -7.34 -8.52
N PRO A 60 9.48 -6.96 -7.47
CA PRO A 60 9.85 -7.88 -6.39
C PRO A 60 8.63 -8.21 -5.52
N MET A 61 8.35 -9.48 -5.32
CA MET A 61 7.14 -9.96 -4.65
C MET A 61 7.45 -11.05 -3.63
N ASN A 62 6.69 -11.07 -2.54
CA ASN A 62 6.78 -12.12 -1.51
C ASN A 62 5.74 -13.24 -1.71
N ASN A 63 5.61 -13.72 -2.94
CA ASN A 63 4.59 -14.70 -3.34
C ASN A 63 5.14 -15.88 -4.14
N PRO A 64 6.12 -16.67 -3.61
CA PRO A 64 6.61 -17.84 -4.30
C PRO A 64 5.45 -18.81 -4.62
N ASN A 65 5.46 -19.36 -5.84
CA ASN A 65 4.39 -20.25 -6.34
C ASN A 65 2.97 -19.66 -6.24
N GLY A 66 2.83 -18.33 -6.30
CA GLY A 66 1.54 -17.65 -6.20
C GLY A 66 1.01 -17.50 -4.78
N VAL A 67 1.69 -18.03 -3.77
CA VAL A 67 1.27 -17.95 -2.36
C VAL A 67 1.87 -16.71 -1.69
N ARG A 68 1.02 -15.77 -1.26
CA ARG A 68 1.47 -14.62 -0.46
C ARG A 68 2.03 -15.07 0.88
N MET A 69 3.31 -14.86 1.09
CA MET A 69 4.00 -15.23 2.32
C MET A 69 3.74 -14.17 3.42
N SER A 70 2.62 -14.35 4.11
CA SER A 70 2.24 -13.50 5.24
C SER A 70 3.14 -13.77 6.46
N THR A 71 3.14 -12.85 7.43
CA THR A 71 3.83 -13.04 8.72
C THR A 71 3.37 -14.30 9.47
N SER A 72 2.12 -14.71 9.27
CA SER A 72 1.61 -15.98 9.80
C SER A 72 2.35 -17.19 9.24
N LEU A 73 2.64 -17.21 7.94
CA LEU A 73 3.37 -18.30 7.28
C LEU A 73 4.87 -18.23 7.54
N THR A 74 5.45 -17.03 7.57
CA THR A 74 6.90 -16.84 7.64
C THR A 74 7.45 -16.85 9.06
N PHE A 75 6.74 -16.26 10.03
CA PHE A 75 7.20 -16.14 11.41
C PHE A 75 6.41 -17.03 12.37
N LEU A 76 5.08 -16.98 12.35
CA LEU A 76 4.28 -17.69 13.34
C LEU A 76 4.26 -19.19 13.11
N ALA A 77 4.24 -19.67 11.86
CA ALA A 77 4.19 -21.10 11.57
C ALA A 77 5.35 -21.86 12.23
N GLY A 78 6.56 -21.30 12.17
CA GLY A 78 7.75 -21.87 12.80
C GLY A 78 7.83 -21.70 14.32
N ALA A 79 7.00 -20.84 14.91
CA ALA A 79 7.03 -20.53 16.34
C ALA A 79 5.85 -21.14 17.14
N ARG A 80 4.80 -21.61 16.45
CA ARG A 80 3.53 -22.08 17.12
C ARG A 80 3.73 -23.21 18.13
N HIS A 81 4.79 -23.99 17.99
CA HIS A 81 5.11 -25.11 18.88
C HIS A 81 5.81 -24.67 20.20
N ARG A 82 6.18 -23.40 20.33
CA ARG A 82 6.89 -22.90 21.51
C ARG A 82 5.95 -22.86 22.70
N LEU A 83 6.33 -23.49 23.83
CA LEU A 83 5.53 -23.54 25.05
C LEU A 83 5.33 -22.18 25.73
N ASN A 84 6.24 -21.24 25.46
CA ASN A 84 6.18 -19.86 25.97
C ASN A 84 5.46 -18.89 25.03
N LEU A 85 4.77 -19.37 23.98
CA LEU A 85 4.01 -18.56 23.06
C LEU A 85 2.53 -18.96 23.09
N THR A 86 1.70 -18.02 23.47
CA THR A 86 0.23 -18.15 23.36
C THR A 86 -0.28 -17.17 22.31
N ILE A 87 -1.00 -17.69 21.30
CA ILE A 87 -1.63 -16.89 20.24
C ILE A 87 -3.15 -17.05 20.39
N ARG A 88 -3.84 -15.96 20.61
CA ARG A 88 -5.31 -15.93 20.72
C ARG A 88 -5.90 -15.06 19.59
N GLY A 89 -6.66 -15.70 18.72
CA GLY A 89 -7.49 -15.01 17.74
C GLY A 89 -8.86 -14.66 18.32
N ASN A 90 -9.64 -13.87 17.60
CA ASN A 90 -11.00 -13.43 17.98
C ASN A 90 -11.03 -12.73 19.33
N VAL A 91 -10.00 -11.96 19.64
CA VAL A 91 -9.87 -11.12 20.84
C VAL A 91 -9.68 -9.68 20.40
N LEU A 92 -10.62 -8.82 20.74
CA LEU A 92 -10.54 -7.39 20.56
C LEU A 92 -9.82 -6.77 21.77
N VAL A 93 -8.70 -6.12 21.56
CA VAL A 93 -8.06 -5.28 22.59
C VAL A 93 -8.79 -3.94 22.61
N ARG A 94 -9.47 -3.64 23.70
CA ARG A 94 -10.30 -2.45 23.87
C ARG A 94 -9.47 -1.21 24.23
N ARG A 95 -8.54 -1.39 25.19
CA ARG A 95 -7.62 -0.35 25.65
C ARG A 95 -6.45 -0.94 26.45
N ILE A 96 -5.43 -0.15 26.64
CA ILE A 96 -4.34 -0.42 27.58
C ILE A 96 -4.75 0.06 28.98
N LEU A 97 -4.42 -0.70 30.00
CA LEU A 97 -4.67 -0.36 31.40
C LEU A 97 -3.41 0.30 31.98
N PHE A 98 -3.60 1.38 32.72
CA PHE A 98 -2.52 2.15 33.32
C PHE A 98 -2.68 2.25 34.83
N GLU A 99 -1.55 2.22 35.56
CA GLU A 99 -1.42 2.65 36.92
C GLU A 99 -0.46 3.88 36.93
N GLY A 100 -1.02 5.06 37.12
CA GLY A 100 -0.31 6.31 36.81
C GLY A 100 0.14 6.36 35.36
N ASN A 101 1.44 6.45 35.12
CA ASN A 101 2.02 6.45 33.76
C ASN A 101 2.57 5.09 33.30
N ARG A 102 2.38 4.03 34.09
CA ARG A 102 2.86 2.68 33.77
C ARG A 102 1.72 1.86 33.16
N ALA A 103 1.95 1.31 31.97
CA ALA A 103 1.07 0.30 31.39
C ALA A 103 1.22 -1.01 32.18
N ILE A 104 0.09 -1.57 32.65
CA ILE A 104 0.05 -2.76 33.50
C ILE A 104 -0.70 -3.95 32.88
N GLY A 105 -1.38 -3.72 31.75
CA GLY A 105 -2.18 -4.75 31.11
C GLY A 105 -3.02 -4.18 29.98
N VAL A 106 -3.91 -5.02 29.47
CA VAL A 106 -4.93 -4.64 28.49
C VAL A 106 -6.31 -5.11 28.92
N GLU A 107 -7.34 -4.33 28.61
CA GLU A 107 -8.72 -4.76 28.62
C GLU A 107 -9.04 -5.36 27.26
N ALA A 108 -9.57 -6.56 27.25
CA ALA A 108 -9.85 -7.31 26.04
C ALA A 108 -11.27 -7.88 26.04
N GLU A 109 -11.80 -8.17 24.87
CA GLU A 109 -13.13 -8.75 24.68
C GLU A 109 -13.05 -9.95 23.75
N SER A 110 -13.76 -11.02 24.10
CA SER A 110 -13.91 -12.21 23.26
C SER A 110 -15.26 -12.89 23.54
N GLY A 111 -16.03 -13.15 22.50
CA GLY A 111 -17.35 -13.80 22.61
C GLY A 111 -18.39 -13.03 23.46
N GLY A 112 -18.21 -11.72 23.62
CA GLY A 112 -19.05 -10.84 24.45
C GLY A 112 -18.57 -10.71 25.92
N ASP A 113 -17.56 -11.48 26.33
CA ASP A 113 -16.96 -11.36 27.66
C ASP A 113 -15.80 -10.36 27.64
N ILE A 114 -15.78 -9.42 28.59
CA ILE A 114 -14.71 -8.47 28.81
C ILE A 114 -13.85 -8.96 29.99
N PHE A 115 -12.53 -8.95 29.78
CA PHE A 115 -11.55 -9.40 30.77
C PHE A 115 -10.23 -8.63 30.66
N ASN A 116 -9.47 -8.63 31.75
CA ASN A 116 -8.14 -8.00 31.78
C ASN A 116 -7.05 -9.05 31.62
N ILE A 117 -5.98 -8.66 30.94
CA ILE A 117 -4.74 -9.42 30.82
C ILE A 117 -3.62 -8.54 31.38
N GLU A 118 -3.02 -8.96 32.49
CA GLU A 118 -1.90 -8.24 33.12
C GLU A 118 -0.57 -8.62 32.48
N SER A 119 0.34 -7.65 32.39
CA SER A 119 1.67 -7.85 31.83
C SER A 119 2.65 -6.77 32.30
N ASP A 120 3.91 -7.16 32.50
CA ASP A 120 5.02 -6.23 32.80
C ASP A 120 5.49 -5.43 31.58
N GLN A 121 5.26 -5.95 30.37
CA GLN A 121 5.59 -5.30 29.11
C GLN A 121 4.45 -5.47 28.08
N ILE A 122 4.12 -4.38 27.40
CA ILE A 122 3.11 -4.38 26.34
C ILE A 122 3.78 -3.86 25.07
N VAL A 123 3.66 -4.64 23.99
CA VAL A 123 4.10 -4.23 22.65
C VAL A 123 2.86 -3.98 21.81
N LEU A 124 2.64 -2.74 21.40
CA LEU A 124 1.53 -2.35 20.54
C LEU A 124 1.98 -2.41 19.08
N SER A 125 1.47 -3.40 18.34
CA SER A 125 1.78 -3.65 16.92
C SER A 125 0.51 -3.86 16.10
N ALA A 126 -0.52 -3.04 16.36
CA ALA A 126 -1.83 -3.16 15.74
C ALA A 126 -1.93 -2.47 14.35
N GLY A 127 -0.81 -1.97 13.83
CA GLY A 127 -0.75 -1.27 12.55
C GLY A 127 -0.97 0.24 12.66
N ALA A 128 -0.86 0.94 11.54
CA ALA A 128 -0.86 2.40 11.48
C ALA A 128 -2.19 3.03 11.94
N VAL A 129 -3.31 2.33 11.77
CA VAL A 129 -4.65 2.80 12.14
C VAL A 129 -5.01 2.38 13.57
N ALA A 130 -4.89 1.10 13.90
CA ALA A 130 -5.38 0.61 15.18
C ALA A 130 -4.45 0.92 16.36
N SER A 131 -3.14 1.09 16.15
CA SER A 131 -2.24 1.45 17.24
C SER A 131 -2.54 2.84 17.84
N PRO A 132 -2.63 3.93 17.05
CA PRO A 132 -3.05 5.22 17.61
C PRO A 132 -4.48 5.20 18.13
N HIS A 133 -5.40 4.42 17.53
CA HIS A 133 -6.76 4.26 18.01
C HIS A 133 -6.77 3.69 19.44
N ILE A 134 -6.07 2.57 19.69
CA ILE A 134 -5.96 1.96 21.03
C ILE A 134 -5.30 2.93 22.01
N LEU A 135 -4.25 3.66 21.63
CA LEU A 135 -3.62 4.66 22.49
C LEU A 135 -4.61 5.75 22.91
N MET A 136 -5.37 6.30 21.98
CA MET A 136 -6.37 7.34 22.27
C MET A 136 -7.48 6.80 23.19
N LEU A 137 -8.02 5.60 22.92
CA LEU A 137 -8.99 4.94 23.79
C LEU A 137 -8.45 4.66 25.20
N SER A 138 -7.13 4.62 25.35
CA SER A 138 -6.44 4.38 26.62
C SER A 138 -6.06 5.67 27.35
N GLY A 139 -6.47 6.85 26.85
CA GLY A 139 -6.14 8.12 27.46
C GLY A 139 -4.77 8.69 27.07
N VAL A 140 -4.13 8.17 26.00
CA VAL A 140 -2.85 8.66 25.48
C VAL A 140 -3.07 9.30 24.11
N GLY A 141 -3.01 10.63 24.04
CA GLY A 141 -3.29 11.39 22.82
C GLY A 141 -3.39 12.88 23.13
N SER A 142 -3.92 13.66 22.19
CA SER A 142 -4.23 15.09 22.42
C SER A 142 -5.22 15.26 23.57
N ALA A 143 -4.82 15.94 24.64
CA ALA A 143 -5.67 16.16 25.81
C ALA A 143 -7.00 16.85 25.44
N GLN A 144 -6.97 17.83 24.52
CA GLN A 144 -8.16 18.51 24.04
C GLN A 144 -9.12 17.52 23.36
N HIS A 145 -8.61 16.68 22.45
CA HIS A 145 -9.42 15.70 21.73
C HIS A 145 -10.01 14.65 22.67
N LEU A 146 -9.18 14.06 23.54
CA LEU A 146 -9.62 13.03 24.50
C LEU A 146 -10.69 13.55 25.46
N THR A 147 -10.50 14.76 26.00
CA THR A 147 -11.49 15.41 26.89
C THR A 147 -12.80 15.65 26.15
N SER A 148 -12.76 16.06 24.87
CA SER A 148 -13.99 16.25 24.06
C SER A 148 -14.79 14.97 23.85
N LYS A 149 -14.12 13.82 23.93
CA LYS A 149 -14.75 12.49 23.85
C LYS A 149 -15.09 11.90 25.23
N GLY A 150 -14.83 12.62 26.32
CA GLY A 150 -15.10 12.15 27.70
C GLY A 150 -14.08 11.10 28.19
N ILE A 151 -12.91 11.02 27.56
CA ILE A 151 -11.83 10.10 27.97
C ILE A 151 -10.91 10.81 28.96
N GLU A 152 -10.63 10.15 30.08
CA GLU A 152 -9.65 10.61 31.06
C GLU A 152 -8.24 10.63 30.43
N VAL A 153 -7.53 11.73 30.59
CA VAL A 153 -6.19 11.92 30.02
C VAL A 153 -5.15 11.30 30.95
N VAL A 154 -4.57 10.18 30.51
CA VAL A 154 -3.40 9.57 31.18
C VAL A 154 -2.15 10.33 30.81
N ARG A 155 -2.00 10.67 29.53
CA ARG A 155 -0.83 11.44 29.04
C ARG A 155 -1.20 12.29 27.84
N ASP A 156 -0.96 13.58 27.92
CA ASP A 156 -1.06 14.47 26.78
C ASP A 156 0.09 14.21 25.80
N THR A 157 -0.29 13.69 24.62
CA THR A 157 0.64 13.30 23.57
C THR A 157 0.03 13.67 22.22
N PRO A 158 0.08 14.97 21.82
CA PRO A 158 -0.63 15.49 20.66
C PRO A 158 -0.20 14.85 19.31
N GLY A 159 0.96 14.21 19.26
CA GLY A 159 1.44 13.51 18.06
C GLY A 159 0.73 12.16 17.79
N VAL A 160 -0.01 11.59 18.74
CA VAL A 160 -0.76 10.35 18.52
C VAL A 160 -1.90 10.62 17.55
N GLY A 161 -1.97 9.82 16.49
CA GLY A 161 -2.94 9.98 15.40
C GLY A 161 -2.51 11.01 14.34
N GLN A 162 -1.40 11.74 14.55
CA GLN A 162 -0.92 12.73 13.58
C GLN A 162 0.11 12.15 12.62
N ASN A 163 0.34 12.87 11.51
CA ASN A 163 1.33 12.52 10.49
C ASN A 163 1.06 11.16 9.84
N LEU A 164 -0.20 10.85 9.58
CA LEU A 164 -0.56 9.67 8.78
C LEU A 164 0.03 9.82 7.39
N ARG A 165 0.81 8.83 6.95
CA ARG A 165 1.42 8.78 5.63
C ARG A 165 0.84 7.60 4.88
N ASP A 166 0.39 7.87 3.66
CA ASP A 166 -0.09 6.86 2.74
C ASP A 166 0.29 7.26 1.30
N HIS A 167 0.11 6.37 0.36
CA HIS A 167 0.47 6.58 -1.04
C HIS A 167 -0.77 6.97 -1.87
N PRO A 168 -0.97 8.28 -2.17
CA PRO A 168 -2.00 8.67 -3.12
C PRO A 168 -1.79 7.99 -4.45
N LEU A 169 -2.84 7.41 -4.99
CA LEU A 169 -2.77 6.74 -6.30
C LEU A 169 -4.02 7.02 -7.13
N VAL A 170 -3.84 6.98 -8.45
CA VAL A 170 -4.91 6.97 -9.43
C VAL A 170 -4.69 5.84 -10.44
N ALA A 171 -5.77 5.36 -11.02
CA ALA A 171 -5.74 4.30 -12.01
C ALA A 171 -6.10 4.87 -13.39
N ILE A 172 -5.26 4.63 -14.39
CA ILE A 172 -5.60 4.80 -15.79
C ILE A 172 -6.18 3.48 -16.25
N ARG A 173 -7.42 3.48 -16.75
CA ARG A 173 -8.12 2.28 -17.20
C ARG A 173 -8.23 2.27 -18.71
N ALA A 174 -7.94 1.13 -19.31
CA ALA A 174 -8.00 0.94 -20.74
C ALA A 174 -8.81 -0.31 -21.07
N LYS A 175 -9.79 -0.16 -21.96
CA LYS A 175 -10.52 -1.26 -22.57
C LYS A 175 -9.59 -2.03 -23.49
N THR A 176 -9.61 -3.34 -23.39
CA THR A 176 -8.87 -4.22 -24.31
C THR A 176 -9.64 -4.53 -25.55
N LYS A 177 -8.94 -4.90 -26.62
CA LYS A 177 -9.57 -5.42 -27.84
C LYS A 177 -10.33 -6.71 -27.52
N GLU A 178 -11.39 -6.96 -28.26
CA GLU A 178 -12.32 -8.09 -28.02
C GLU A 178 -11.63 -9.45 -28.03
N ASP A 179 -10.61 -9.61 -28.86
CA ASP A 179 -9.83 -10.84 -29.02
C ASP A 179 -8.62 -10.94 -28.06
N PHE A 180 -8.40 -9.92 -27.24
CA PHE A 180 -7.30 -9.95 -26.26
C PHE A 180 -7.70 -10.74 -25.01
N PRO A 181 -7.02 -11.87 -24.71
CA PRO A 181 -7.42 -12.72 -23.59
C PRO A 181 -7.09 -12.07 -22.24
N LEU A 182 -8.08 -11.97 -21.37
CA LEU A 182 -7.92 -11.62 -19.97
C LEU A 182 -8.09 -12.87 -19.10
N ASP A 183 -7.06 -13.26 -18.35
CA ASP A 183 -7.13 -14.37 -17.40
C ASP A 183 -7.03 -13.84 -15.95
N PRO A 184 -8.12 -13.85 -15.19
CA PRO A 184 -8.12 -13.38 -13.80
C PRO A 184 -7.30 -14.25 -12.85
N ASN A 185 -6.89 -15.44 -13.27
CA ASN A 185 -6.02 -16.34 -12.50
C ASN A 185 -4.53 -16.16 -12.81
N ALA A 186 -4.21 -15.40 -13.86
CA ALA A 186 -2.83 -15.10 -14.21
C ALA A 186 -2.19 -14.09 -13.22
N PRO A 187 -0.85 -13.98 -13.21
CA PRO A 187 -0.17 -12.96 -12.42
C PRO A 187 -0.65 -11.55 -12.77
N ARG A 188 -1.19 -10.84 -11.78
CA ARG A 188 -1.76 -9.51 -12.00
C ARG A 188 -0.69 -8.45 -12.31
N MET A 189 0.41 -8.47 -11.58
CA MET A 189 1.51 -7.50 -11.67
C MET A 189 2.82 -8.26 -11.81
N GLN A 190 3.67 -7.87 -12.76
CA GLN A 190 4.97 -8.51 -12.98
C GLN A 190 6.08 -7.48 -13.19
N THR A 191 5.73 -6.27 -13.62
CA THR A 191 6.65 -5.19 -13.92
C THR A 191 6.25 -3.88 -13.22
N LEU A 192 7.21 -2.99 -13.06
CA LEU A 192 7.01 -1.70 -12.44
C LEU A 192 8.02 -0.70 -13.03
N LEU A 193 7.60 0.53 -13.23
CA LEU A 193 8.44 1.70 -13.45
C LEU A 193 8.55 2.47 -12.14
N ARG A 194 9.78 2.80 -11.72
CA ARG A 194 10.05 3.70 -10.62
C ARG A 194 10.97 4.82 -11.09
N TYR A 195 10.55 6.07 -10.87
CA TYR A 195 11.31 7.23 -11.33
C TYR A 195 11.15 8.43 -10.40
N THR A 196 11.97 9.44 -10.58
CA THR A 196 11.91 10.71 -9.86
C THR A 196 11.13 11.72 -10.69
N ALA A 197 10.05 12.29 -10.14
CA ALA A 197 9.25 13.29 -10.81
C ALA A 197 10.07 14.56 -11.14
N THR A 198 9.68 15.25 -12.20
CA THR A 198 10.36 16.48 -12.67
C THR A 198 10.47 17.50 -11.53
N GLY A 199 11.70 17.94 -11.25
CA GLY A 199 12.00 18.90 -10.19
C GLY A 199 11.83 18.39 -8.76
N SER A 200 11.58 17.08 -8.54
CA SER A 200 11.58 16.49 -7.21
C SER A 200 12.99 16.36 -6.65
N LYS A 201 13.09 16.51 -5.34
CA LYS A 201 14.32 16.25 -4.57
C LYS A 201 14.36 14.82 -4.03
N ASP A 202 13.20 14.19 -4.01
CA ASP A 202 13.00 12.85 -3.46
C ASP A 202 13.17 11.84 -4.60
N ARG A 203 14.24 11.05 -4.51
CA ARG A 203 14.55 10.06 -5.53
C ARG A 203 13.48 8.96 -5.56
N ASN A 204 13.04 8.59 -6.78
CA ASN A 204 12.09 7.49 -6.99
C ASN A 204 10.76 7.69 -6.25
N ASP A 205 10.26 8.91 -6.24
CA ASP A 205 9.04 9.29 -5.55
C ASP A 205 7.74 8.93 -6.31
N ILE A 206 7.88 8.39 -7.53
CA ILE A 206 6.75 7.91 -8.34
C ILE A 206 6.94 6.44 -8.73
N GLN A 207 5.85 5.69 -8.67
CA GLN A 207 5.72 4.36 -9.27
C GLN A 207 4.58 4.32 -10.28
N ILE A 208 4.79 3.63 -11.41
CA ILE A 208 3.73 3.26 -12.36
C ILE A 208 3.84 1.77 -12.61
N PHE A 209 2.74 1.03 -12.47
CA PHE A 209 2.74 -0.40 -12.74
C PHE A 209 1.45 -0.87 -13.40
N PRO A 210 1.57 -1.82 -14.36
CA PRO A 210 0.43 -2.39 -15.05
C PRO A 210 -0.22 -3.49 -14.22
N SER A 211 -1.55 -3.56 -14.29
CA SER A 211 -2.32 -4.75 -13.94
C SER A 211 -2.77 -5.43 -15.22
N SER A 212 -2.42 -6.70 -15.39
CA SER A 212 -2.72 -7.49 -16.60
C SER A 212 -4.22 -7.73 -16.81
N PHE A 213 -5.03 -7.47 -15.81
CA PHE A 213 -6.48 -7.45 -15.82
C PHE A 213 -7.00 -6.53 -14.72
N SER A 214 -8.14 -5.92 -14.92
CA SER A 214 -8.88 -5.24 -13.86
C SER A 214 -9.57 -6.27 -12.96
N THR A 215 -9.61 -6.03 -11.66
CA THR A 215 -10.40 -6.83 -10.72
C THR A 215 -11.49 -5.97 -10.12
N PRO A 216 -12.69 -6.54 -9.83
CA PRO A 216 -13.70 -5.85 -9.07
C PRO A 216 -13.14 -5.53 -7.66
N LEU A 217 -12.66 -4.31 -7.49
CA LEU A 217 -12.34 -3.77 -6.18
C LEU A 217 -13.41 -2.73 -5.88
N GLY A 218 -14.30 -3.04 -4.94
CA GLY A 218 -15.26 -2.06 -4.46
C GLY A 218 -16.32 -1.62 -5.47
N GLY A 219 -16.69 -2.47 -6.45
CA GLY A 219 -17.72 -2.14 -7.43
C GLY A 219 -17.20 -1.46 -8.68
N ASP A 220 -15.93 -1.68 -9.05
CA ASP A 220 -15.36 -1.25 -10.33
C ASP A 220 -16.22 -1.79 -11.51
N PRO A 221 -16.98 -0.94 -12.23
CA PRO A 221 -17.87 -1.38 -13.30
C PRO A 221 -17.11 -1.90 -14.53
N TYR A 222 -15.79 -1.64 -14.62
CA TYR A 222 -14.93 -2.02 -15.76
C TYR A 222 -13.96 -3.15 -15.42
N ALA A 223 -14.18 -3.82 -14.30
CA ALA A 223 -13.26 -4.84 -13.76
C ALA A 223 -12.98 -6.01 -14.70
N GLU A 224 -13.92 -6.34 -15.57
CA GLU A 224 -13.84 -7.47 -16.50
C GLU A 224 -13.45 -7.05 -17.93
N GLU A 225 -13.34 -5.74 -18.21
CA GLU A 225 -13.24 -5.25 -19.58
C GLU A 225 -11.84 -4.83 -20.03
N GLY A 226 -10.83 -4.87 -19.15
CA GLY A 226 -9.57 -4.32 -19.58
C GLY A 226 -8.40 -4.46 -18.63
N ILE A 227 -7.39 -3.66 -18.92
CA ILE A 227 -6.17 -3.52 -18.13
C ILE A 227 -6.15 -2.14 -17.46
N ARG A 228 -5.26 -1.97 -16.48
CA ARG A 228 -5.03 -0.65 -15.90
C ARG A 228 -3.56 -0.39 -15.63
N LEU A 229 -3.17 0.88 -15.66
CA LEU A 229 -1.94 1.37 -15.04
C LEU A 229 -2.29 2.05 -13.72
N THR A 230 -1.57 1.73 -12.67
CA THR A 230 -1.64 2.44 -11.39
C THR A 230 -0.50 3.43 -11.34
N CYS A 231 -0.82 4.71 -11.21
CA CYS A 231 0.13 5.80 -10.94
C CYS A 231 0.10 6.09 -9.45
N MET A 232 1.23 5.99 -8.78
CA MET A 232 1.33 6.08 -7.33
C MET A 232 2.42 7.07 -6.92
N LEU A 233 2.08 7.97 -6.00
CA LEU A 233 3.02 8.87 -5.36
C LEU A 233 3.54 8.24 -4.06
N GLU A 234 4.83 7.88 -4.03
CA GLU A 234 5.45 7.17 -2.91
C GLU A 234 5.81 8.08 -1.73
N LEU A 235 6.24 9.31 -2.03
CA LEU A 235 6.72 10.26 -1.04
C LEU A 235 5.90 11.55 -1.10
N ALA A 236 4.65 11.48 -0.63
CA ALA A 236 3.78 12.65 -0.54
C ALA A 236 4.32 13.68 0.48
N GLU A 237 4.25 14.98 0.15
CA GLU A 237 4.53 16.06 1.10
C GLU A 237 3.40 16.20 2.13
N GLY A 238 2.17 15.92 1.71
CA GLY A 238 0.98 15.91 2.56
C GLY A 238 1.05 14.81 3.62
N SER A 239 0.34 15.04 4.71
CA SER A 239 0.12 14.04 5.76
C SER A 239 -1.24 14.21 6.38
N GLY A 240 -1.85 13.11 6.73
CA GLY A 240 -3.16 13.05 7.33
C GLY A 240 -3.14 12.85 8.84
N GLU A 241 -4.32 12.54 9.35
CA GLU A 241 -4.55 12.29 10.76
C GLU A 241 -5.58 11.18 11.01
N ILE A 242 -5.51 10.63 12.19
CA ILE A 242 -6.48 9.67 12.75
C ILE A 242 -7.03 10.25 14.03
N THR A 243 -8.35 10.33 14.15
CA THR A 243 -9.03 10.82 15.34
C THR A 243 -10.11 9.85 15.79
N LEU A 244 -10.50 9.90 17.05
CA LEU A 244 -11.60 9.06 17.55
C LEU A 244 -12.94 9.54 17.00
N ALA A 245 -13.66 8.66 16.32
CA ALA A 245 -15.07 8.87 15.99
C ALA A 245 -15.93 8.79 17.29
N THR A 246 -15.72 7.73 18.06
CA THR A 246 -16.43 7.44 19.32
C THR A 246 -15.48 6.84 20.36
N THR A 247 -16.00 6.50 21.54
CA THR A 247 -15.27 5.76 22.58
C THR A 247 -15.48 4.26 22.48
N ASP A 248 -16.27 3.78 21.54
CA ASP A 248 -16.49 2.36 21.29
C ASP A 248 -15.31 1.79 20.47
N PRO A 249 -14.54 0.83 21.01
CA PRO A 249 -13.40 0.25 20.33
C PRO A 249 -13.76 -0.58 19.10
N SER A 250 -15.02 -0.95 18.92
CA SER A 250 -15.51 -1.67 17.74
C SER A 250 -15.78 -0.74 16.54
N VAL A 251 -15.90 0.56 16.78
CA VAL A 251 -16.12 1.58 15.75
C VAL A 251 -14.77 2.07 15.24
N GLN A 252 -14.61 2.05 13.91
CA GLN A 252 -13.38 2.52 13.28
C GLN A 252 -13.16 4.03 13.57
N PRO A 253 -11.92 4.46 13.80
CA PRO A 253 -11.60 5.88 13.96
C PRO A 253 -11.84 6.64 12.65
N ASP A 254 -12.00 7.95 12.74
CA ASP A 254 -11.99 8.84 11.59
C ASP A 254 -10.58 8.90 11.01
N ILE A 255 -10.45 8.58 9.72
CA ILE A 255 -9.19 8.59 8.99
C ILE A 255 -9.27 9.67 7.92
N ASN A 256 -8.46 10.70 8.06
CA ASN A 256 -8.33 11.74 7.05
C ASN A 256 -6.90 11.74 6.50
N CYS A 257 -6.74 11.28 5.28
CA CYS A 257 -5.42 11.19 4.64
C CYS A 257 -4.91 12.52 4.09
N HIS A 258 -5.78 13.52 3.93
CA HIS A 258 -5.44 14.81 3.32
C HIS A 258 -4.74 14.66 1.96
N TYR A 259 -5.21 13.70 1.15
CA TYR A 259 -4.63 13.42 -0.16
C TYR A 259 -4.70 14.65 -1.06
N LEU A 260 -3.59 14.91 -1.76
CA LEU A 260 -3.47 15.92 -2.80
C LEU A 260 -3.78 17.37 -2.37
N GLU A 261 -3.82 17.68 -1.07
CA GLU A 261 -3.97 19.04 -0.58
C GLU A 261 -2.73 19.91 -0.90
N ARG A 262 -1.56 19.27 -1.01
CA ARG A 262 -0.32 19.95 -1.40
C ARG A 262 -0.24 20.08 -2.93
N PRO A 263 -0.06 21.31 -3.47
CA PRO A 263 0.04 21.49 -4.92
C PRO A 263 1.11 20.61 -5.57
N ARG A 264 2.24 20.44 -4.90
CA ARG A 264 3.34 19.62 -5.40
C ARG A 264 2.97 18.14 -5.54
N ASP A 265 2.14 17.61 -4.66
CA ASP A 265 1.66 16.23 -4.75
C ASP A 265 0.75 16.05 -5.97
N ARG A 266 -0.12 17.03 -6.25
CA ARG A 266 -0.97 17.03 -7.46
C ARG A 266 -0.13 17.10 -8.74
N GLU A 267 0.83 18.02 -8.82
CA GLU A 267 1.72 18.18 -9.99
C GLU A 267 2.44 16.86 -10.33
N ARG A 268 3.01 16.19 -9.31
CA ARG A 268 3.72 14.93 -9.50
C ARG A 268 2.80 13.80 -9.94
N LEU A 269 1.60 13.70 -9.35
CA LEU A 269 0.66 12.66 -9.71
C LEU A 269 0.07 12.90 -11.11
N ARG A 270 -0.21 14.16 -11.49
CA ARG A 270 -0.58 14.52 -12.88
C ARG A 270 0.50 14.14 -13.90
N GLU A 271 1.77 14.46 -13.60
CA GLU A 271 2.90 14.03 -14.44
C GLU A 271 2.87 12.51 -14.64
N ALA A 272 2.65 11.74 -13.56
CA ALA A 272 2.57 10.28 -13.65
C ALA A 272 1.40 9.81 -14.52
N VAL A 273 0.25 10.47 -14.46
CA VAL A 273 -0.90 10.17 -15.33
C VAL A 273 -0.58 10.45 -16.79
N HIS A 274 0.01 11.60 -17.11
CA HIS A 274 0.41 11.92 -18.50
C HIS A 274 1.42 10.92 -19.08
N ILE A 275 2.41 10.51 -18.27
CA ILE A 275 3.37 9.48 -18.63
C ILE A 275 2.66 8.14 -18.86
N GLY A 276 1.77 7.74 -17.96
CA GLY A 276 1.01 6.50 -18.08
C GLY A 276 0.14 6.44 -19.34
N ILE A 277 -0.50 7.56 -19.69
CA ILE A 277 -1.27 7.68 -20.95
C ILE A 277 -0.34 7.56 -22.17
N GLY A 278 0.82 8.22 -22.12
CA GLY A 278 1.83 8.11 -23.16
C GLY A 278 2.30 6.67 -23.37
N ILE A 279 2.50 5.92 -22.26
CA ILE A 279 2.85 4.50 -22.29
C ILE A 279 1.75 3.67 -22.95
N LEU A 280 0.48 3.85 -22.58
CA LEU A 280 -0.64 3.11 -23.20
C LEU A 280 -0.87 3.42 -24.68
N LYS A 281 -0.47 4.60 -25.14
CA LYS A 281 -0.52 5.00 -26.55
C LYS A 281 0.68 4.50 -27.38
N HIS A 282 1.68 3.88 -26.76
CA HIS A 282 2.85 3.37 -27.47
C HIS A 282 2.46 2.18 -28.38
N PRO A 283 3.11 1.99 -29.55
CA PRO A 283 2.82 0.89 -30.48
C PRO A 283 2.83 -0.51 -29.87
N SER A 284 3.59 -0.75 -28.79
CA SER A 284 3.58 -2.04 -28.08
C SER A 284 2.22 -2.43 -27.51
N PHE A 285 1.33 -1.44 -27.27
CA PHE A 285 -0.04 -1.67 -26.83
C PHE A 285 -1.08 -1.73 -27.96
N GLU A 286 -0.67 -1.53 -29.22
CA GLU A 286 -1.61 -1.46 -30.36
C GLU A 286 -2.51 -2.69 -30.48
N ASN A 287 -2.00 -3.87 -30.19
CA ASN A 287 -2.78 -5.13 -30.23
C ASN A 287 -3.48 -5.47 -28.91
N ILE A 288 -3.36 -4.63 -27.88
CA ILE A 288 -3.91 -4.86 -26.54
C ILE A 288 -5.04 -3.87 -26.25
N VAL A 289 -4.77 -2.58 -26.41
CA VAL A 289 -5.69 -1.50 -26.02
C VAL A 289 -6.58 -1.12 -27.19
N GLU A 290 -7.89 -1.06 -26.92
CA GLU A 290 -8.90 -0.51 -27.83
C GLU A 290 -9.08 1.00 -27.61
N SER A 291 -9.31 1.39 -26.35
CA SER A 291 -9.55 2.78 -25.96
C SER A 291 -9.23 3.02 -24.48
N LEU A 292 -9.05 4.29 -24.11
CA LEU A 292 -9.04 4.68 -22.71
C LEU A 292 -10.49 4.71 -22.17
N ILE A 293 -10.67 4.29 -20.91
CA ILE A 293 -11.91 4.39 -20.15
C ILE A 293 -11.81 5.57 -19.20
N GLU A 294 -10.71 5.65 -18.45
CA GLU A 294 -10.37 6.71 -17.50
C GLU A 294 -8.86 6.99 -17.55
N PRO A 295 -8.43 8.26 -17.51
CA PRO A 295 -9.27 9.45 -17.63
C PRO A 295 -9.94 9.54 -19.02
N THR A 296 -11.09 10.24 -19.10
CA THR A 296 -11.77 10.50 -20.35
C THR A 296 -11.07 11.61 -21.15
N GLU A 297 -11.40 11.77 -22.43
CA GLU A 297 -10.86 12.90 -23.23
C GLU A 297 -11.17 14.25 -22.58
N LYS A 298 -12.34 14.38 -21.95
CA LYS A 298 -12.75 15.61 -21.26
C LYS A 298 -11.89 15.90 -20.04
N ASP A 299 -11.49 14.88 -19.28
CA ASP A 299 -10.62 15.03 -18.12
C ASP A 299 -9.20 15.47 -18.52
N LEU A 300 -8.83 15.24 -19.77
CA LEU A 300 -7.52 15.60 -20.32
C LEU A 300 -7.50 16.98 -21.02
N GLU A 301 -8.62 17.72 -21.07
CA GLU A 301 -8.67 19.04 -21.69
C GLU A 301 -7.90 20.11 -20.92
N SER A 302 -7.77 19.95 -19.60
CA SER A 302 -7.01 20.87 -18.74
C SER A 302 -6.52 20.19 -17.47
N GLU A 303 -5.52 20.79 -16.82
CA GLU A 303 -4.99 20.35 -15.53
C GLU A 303 -6.08 20.39 -14.43
N ASP A 304 -6.95 21.42 -14.47
CA ASP A 304 -8.06 21.55 -13.52
C ASP A 304 -9.16 20.48 -13.72
N ALA A 305 -9.30 19.96 -14.94
CA ALA A 305 -10.24 18.88 -15.21
C ALA A 305 -9.67 17.51 -14.79
N LEU A 306 -8.35 17.39 -14.79
CA LEU A 306 -7.67 16.17 -14.37
C LEU A 306 -7.60 16.04 -12.84
N ASP A 307 -7.56 17.17 -12.08
CA ASP A 307 -7.60 17.21 -10.62
C ASP A 307 -8.99 16.82 -10.07
#